data_196685544c9cdc7a94a7a4cebd5faa53
#
_entry.id   196685544c9cdc7a94a7a4cebd5faa53
#
_cell.length_a   1.000
_cell.length_b   1.000
_cell.length_c   1.000
_cell.angle_alpha   90.00
_cell.angle_beta   90.00
_cell.angle_gamma   90.00
#
_symmetry.space_group_name_H-M   'P 1'
#
loop_
_entity.id
_entity.type
_entity.pdbx_description
1 polymer ?
#
loop_
_entity_poly.entity_id
_entity_poly.type
_entity_poly.pdbx_seq_one_letter_code
_entity_poly.pdbx_strand_id
1 'polypeptide(L)'
;MTSNSDKPYEYVEIHHARWNLIDMIHLVARPSVPATLFYDIDMSWAEALRKKYNDAGQKVSITAILVKAIAIAQKNHPSTRTVWLPNSKLLQLNRIEAQFTVERFIDEQPALFFGAVKKPDLKPIIEINHELQSYASDPIESVPQMEIEHRFSKFPWFVRQIVIFLGMRIPKIRLEYMGATFGVSSLGKYGCRNMISPSVITSMFCVGEVKDRPVAVDGQVVIQPILSLVLNFDHRVLDGAAAARFVTDIIKLLQGGLEEYVKDEVNSLADSNSQDSNSQASAKALQQAN
;
A
#
# COMPACT_ATOMS: atom_id res chain seq x y z
N MET A 1 44.29 -23.86 20.98
CA MET A 1 43.38 -23.05 20.16
C MET A 1 42.08 -23.83 20.08
N THR A 2 41.15 -23.56 20.97
CA THR A 2 39.81 -24.16 20.95
C THR A 2 39.02 -23.60 19.80
N SER A 3 38.56 -24.46 18.88
CA SER A 3 37.79 -24.07 17.72
C SER A 3 36.50 -23.38 18.17
N ASN A 4 36.12 -22.30 17.47
CA ASN A 4 34.91 -21.49 17.76
C ASN A 4 33.59 -22.24 17.48
N SER A 5 33.68 -23.56 17.16
CA SER A 5 32.57 -24.43 16.76
C SER A 5 31.72 -25.00 17.92
N ASP A 6 32.16 -24.84 19.17
CA ASP A 6 31.48 -25.43 20.34
C ASP A 6 30.52 -24.48 21.07
N LYS A 7 30.33 -23.23 20.55
CA LYS A 7 29.36 -22.32 21.15
C LYS A 7 27.97 -22.62 20.59
N PRO A 8 26.93 -22.71 21.43
CA PRO A 8 25.56 -22.93 20.97
C PRO A 8 24.92 -21.69 20.30
N TYR A 9 25.66 -20.63 20.08
CA TYR A 9 25.23 -19.39 19.44
C TYR A 9 26.41 -18.68 18.79
N GLU A 10 26.11 -17.89 17.76
CA GLU A 10 27.02 -16.90 17.16
C GLU A 10 26.31 -15.54 17.08
N TYR A 11 27.09 -14.45 17.08
CA TYR A 11 26.55 -13.11 16.85
C TYR A 11 26.50 -12.88 15.35
N VAL A 12 25.28 -12.55 14.86
CA VAL A 12 25.07 -12.17 13.46
C VAL A 12 25.00 -10.64 13.38
N GLU A 13 25.80 -10.05 12.53
CA GLU A 13 25.80 -8.62 12.32
C GLU A 13 24.54 -8.18 11.57
N ILE A 14 23.88 -7.11 12.05
CA ILE A 14 22.70 -6.58 11.41
C ILE A 14 23.13 -5.72 10.21
N HIS A 15 22.79 -6.16 9.01
CA HIS A 15 23.06 -5.39 7.80
C HIS A 15 22.33 -4.03 7.85
N HIS A 16 23.01 -2.97 7.39
CA HIS A 16 22.49 -1.58 7.50
C HIS A 16 21.13 -1.40 6.82
N ALA A 17 20.83 -2.14 5.76
CA ALA A 17 19.54 -2.10 5.07
C ALA A 17 18.32 -2.48 5.94
N ARG A 18 18.52 -3.19 7.06
CA ARG A 18 17.45 -3.55 7.99
C ARG A 18 17.16 -2.49 9.04
N TRP A 19 18.01 -1.49 9.19
CA TRP A 19 17.86 -0.53 10.27
C TRP A 19 16.60 0.33 10.14
N ASN A 20 16.14 0.67 8.93
CA ASN A 20 14.90 1.42 8.72
C ASN A 20 13.70 0.67 9.33
N LEU A 21 13.61 -0.64 9.09
CA LEU A 21 12.57 -1.48 9.68
C LEU A 21 12.70 -1.59 11.20
N ILE A 22 13.91 -1.81 11.71
CA ILE A 22 14.17 -1.95 13.16
C ILE A 22 13.82 -0.65 13.89
N ASP A 23 14.24 0.49 13.36
CA ASP A 23 13.95 1.80 13.95
C ASP A 23 12.43 2.09 13.93
N MET A 24 11.73 1.70 12.86
CA MET A 24 10.27 1.80 12.78
C MET A 24 9.59 0.92 13.83
N ILE A 25 10.01 -0.34 13.97
CA ILE A 25 9.45 -1.26 14.98
C ILE A 25 9.67 -0.70 16.39
N HIS A 26 10.86 -0.20 16.72
CA HIS A 26 11.13 0.41 18.03
C HIS A 26 10.26 1.62 18.31
N LEU A 27 9.95 2.39 17.28
CA LEU A 27 9.07 3.54 17.39
C LEU A 27 7.62 3.13 17.70
N VAL A 28 7.13 2.06 17.05
CA VAL A 28 5.77 1.52 17.22
C VAL A 28 5.61 0.72 18.51
N ALA A 29 6.68 0.11 19.02
CA ALA A 29 6.66 -0.66 20.27
C ALA A 29 6.34 0.19 21.53
N ARG A 30 6.32 1.51 21.41
CA ARG A 30 5.79 2.40 22.44
C ARG A 30 4.26 2.39 22.38
N PRO A 31 3.54 2.65 23.49
CA PRO A 31 2.15 2.24 23.64
C PRO A 31 1.21 2.85 22.59
N SER A 32 1.06 2.18 21.48
CA SER A 32 -0.16 2.23 20.67
C SER A 32 -1.18 1.28 21.28
N VAL A 33 -2.46 1.54 21.10
CA VAL A 33 -3.54 0.61 21.45
C VAL A 33 -4.11 0.10 20.13
N PRO A 34 -3.47 -0.92 19.51
CA PRO A 34 -3.93 -1.42 18.22
C PRO A 34 -5.23 -2.21 18.39
N ALA A 35 -6.17 -1.97 17.49
CA ALA A 35 -7.31 -2.85 17.25
C ALA A 35 -7.29 -3.32 15.80
N THR A 36 -7.86 -4.50 15.55
CA THR A 36 -7.76 -5.17 14.26
C THR A 36 -9.12 -5.65 13.79
N LEU A 37 -9.46 -5.37 12.55
CA LEU A 37 -10.64 -5.88 11.86
C LEU A 37 -10.20 -6.73 10.68
N PHE A 38 -10.89 -7.86 10.47
CA PHE A 38 -10.64 -8.81 9.38
C PHE A 38 -11.84 -8.85 8.45
N TYR A 39 -11.59 -8.80 7.16
CA TYR A 39 -12.61 -8.85 6.13
C TYR A 39 -12.20 -9.82 5.01
N ASP A 40 -13.17 -10.58 4.53
CA ASP A 40 -13.10 -11.27 3.26
C ASP A 40 -14.00 -10.52 2.26
N ILE A 41 -13.43 -10.04 1.16
CA ILE A 41 -14.07 -9.11 0.21
C ILE A 41 -14.17 -9.78 -1.14
N ASP A 42 -15.38 -9.81 -1.71
CA ASP A 42 -15.58 -10.21 -3.11
C ASP A 42 -14.96 -9.17 -4.05
N MET A 43 -14.03 -9.64 -4.87
CA MET A 43 -13.27 -8.81 -5.82
C MET A 43 -13.73 -8.99 -7.27
N SER A 44 -14.87 -9.64 -7.51
CA SER A 44 -15.33 -9.94 -8.87
C SER A 44 -15.40 -8.70 -9.76
N TRP A 45 -15.94 -7.60 -9.23
CA TRP A 45 -16.00 -6.32 -9.96
C TRP A 45 -14.60 -5.71 -10.15
N ALA A 46 -13.79 -5.69 -9.11
CA ALA A 46 -12.44 -5.10 -9.16
C ALA A 46 -11.50 -5.89 -10.09
N GLU A 47 -11.64 -7.22 -10.13
CA GLU A 47 -10.92 -8.06 -11.10
C GLU A 47 -11.42 -7.82 -12.54
N ALA A 48 -12.73 -7.64 -12.75
CA ALA A 48 -13.27 -7.26 -14.05
C ALA A 48 -12.75 -5.88 -14.50
N LEU A 49 -12.66 -4.92 -13.58
CA LEU A 49 -12.05 -3.61 -13.85
C LEU A 49 -10.56 -3.79 -14.22
N ARG A 50 -9.80 -4.54 -13.42
CA ARG A 50 -8.39 -4.84 -13.70
C ARG A 50 -8.19 -5.46 -15.07
N LYS A 51 -9.08 -6.38 -15.45
CA LYS A 51 -9.06 -7.01 -16.77
C LYS A 51 -9.25 -5.97 -17.89
N LYS A 52 -10.18 -5.01 -17.76
CA LYS A 52 -10.37 -3.94 -18.75
C LYS A 52 -9.06 -3.13 -18.98
N TYR A 53 -8.34 -2.79 -17.92
CA TYR A 53 -7.04 -2.12 -18.05
C TYR A 53 -6.01 -3.01 -18.76
N ASN A 54 -5.92 -4.28 -18.37
CA ASN A 54 -4.96 -5.21 -18.96
C ASN A 54 -5.24 -5.48 -20.44
N ASP A 55 -6.51 -5.62 -20.82
CA ASP A 55 -6.94 -5.78 -22.22
C ASP A 55 -6.62 -4.54 -23.08
N ALA A 56 -6.53 -3.36 -22.44
CA ALA A 56 -6.06 -2.11 -23.05
C ALA A 56 -4.52 -1.93 -23.02
N GLY A 57 -3.78 -2.99 -22.68
CA GLY A 57 -2.32 -2.94 -22.61
C GLY A 57 -1.76 -2.24 -21.36
N GLN A 58 -2.62 -1.79 -20.43
CA GLN A 58 -2.24 -1.10 -19.20
C GLN A 58 -2.30 -2.06 -18.01
N LYS A 59 -1.14 -2.58 -17.60
CA LYS A 59 -1.09 -3.50 -16.45
C LYS A 59 -1.30 -2.74 -15.13
N VAL A 60 -2.40 -3.02 -14.43
CA VAL A 60 -2.68 -2.49 -13.10
C VAL A 60 -2.75 -3.59 -12.04
N SER A 61 -2.26 -3.26 -10.85
CA SER A 61 -2.30 -4.16 -9.70
C SER A 61 -3.57 -3.97 -8.87
N ILE A 62 -4.00 -5.02 -8.18
CA ILE A 62 -5.09 -4.93 -7.19
C ILE A 62 -4.73 -3.91 -6.09
N THR A 63 -3.45 -3.79 -5.74
CA THR A 63 -2.99 -2.80 -4.76
C THR A 63 -3.28 -1.37 -5.21
N ALA A 64 -3.11 -1.04 -6.51
CA ALA A 64 -3.42 0.29 -7.03
C ALA A 64 -4.92 0.60 -6.96
N ILE A 65 -5.76 -0.37 -7.32
CA ILE A 65 -7.23 -0.25 -7.21
C ILE A 65 -7.64 -0.06 -5.74
N LEU A 66 -7.05 -0.83 -4.83
CA LEU A 66 -7.32 -0.74 -3.40
C LEU A 66 -6.87 0.61 -2.82
N VAL A 67 -5.69 1.11 -3.18
CA VAL A 67 -5.19 2.43 -2.76
C VAL A 67 -6.15 3.52 -3.21
N LYS A 68 -6.67 3.46 -4.45
CA LYS A 68 -7.68 4.38 -4.96
C LYS A 68 -8.97 4.32 -4.16
N ALA A 69 -9.50 3.12 -3.91
CA ALA A 69 -10.74 2.93 -3.15
C ALA A 69 -10.61 3.43 -1.70
N ILE A 70 -9.51 3.11 -1.01
CA ILE A 70 -9.25 3.60 0.35
C ILE A 70 -9.19 5.12 0.37
N ALA A 71 -8.49 5.74 -0.57
CA ALA A 71 -8.34 7.17 -0.65
C ALA A 71 -9.67 7.90 -0.86
N ILE A 72 -10.53 7.37 -1.73
CA ILE A 72 -11.88 7.93 -1.95
C ILE A 72 -12.74 7.78 -0.69
N ALA A 73 -12.78 6.60 -0.07
CA ALA A 73 -13.53 6.37 1.16
C ALA A 73 -13.07 7.31 2.29
N GLN A 74 -11.76 7.57 2.38
CA GLN A 74 -11.17 8.42 3.41
C GLN A 74 -11.66 9.89 3.38
N LYS A 75 -12.19 10.37 2.24
CA LYS A 75 -12.83 11.70 2.16
C LYS A 75 -13.98 11.84 3.15
N ASN A 76 -14.79 10.80 3.29
CA ASN A 76 -15.98 10.78 4.14
C ASN A 76 -15.69 10.35 5.59
N HIS A 77 -14.45 9.94 5.88
CA HIS A 77 -14.03 9.43 7.18
C HIS A 77 -12.83 10.22 7.75
N PRO A 78 -12.99 11.51 8.13
CA PRO A 78 -11.89 12.37 8.56
C PRO A 78 -11.15 11.87 9.80
N SER A 79 -11.81 11.13 10.69
CA SER A 79 -11.16 10.49 11.85
C SER A 79 -10.05 9.51 11.47
N THR A 80 -10.15 8.86 10.31
CA THR A 80 -9.13 7.94 9.79
C THR A 80 -7.86 8.65 9.32
N ARG A 81 -7.92 9.98 9.14
CA ARG A 81 -6.79 10.86 8.79
C ARG A 81 -6.25 11.63 10.00
N THR A 82 -6.60 11.18 11.19
CA THR A 82 -6.17 11.82 12.44
C THR A 82 -5.04 11.01 13.05
N VAL A 83 -4.03 11.68 13.58
CA VAL A 83 -2.89 11.05 14.25
C VAL A 83 -2.81 11.48 15.69
N TRP A 84 -2.42 10.55 16.56
CA TRP A 84 -2.12 10.84 17.95
C TRP A 84 -0.75 11.51 18.08
N LEU A 85 -0.70 12.64 18.73
CA LEU A 85 0.54 13.36 19.06
C LEU A 85 0.90 13.19 20.55
N PRO A 86 2.17 13.38 20.92
CA PRO A 86 2.55 13.55 22.33
C PRO A 86 1.67 14.60 23.04
N ASN A 87 1.49 14.45 24.34
CA ASN A 87 0.65 15.30 25.18
C ASN A 87 -0.86 15.19 24.87
N SER A 88 -1.32 14.02 24.44
CA SER A 88 -2.74 13.73 24.21
C SER A 88 -3.42 14.69 23.23
N LYS A 89 -2.70 15.13 22.21
CA LYS A 89 -3.23 15.98 21.13
C LYS A 89 -3.55 15.12 19.91
N LEU A 90 -4.62 15.45 19.23
CA LEU A 90 -5.01 14.90 17.95
C LEU A 90 -4.70 15.90 16.83
N LEU A 91 -4.07 15.44 15.75
CA LEU A 91 -3.83 16.21 14.55
C LEU A 91 -4.56 15.58 13.38
N GLN A 92 -5.56 16.26 12.85
CA GLN A 92 -6.27 15.84 11.65
C GLN A 92 -5.57 16.37 10.41
N LEU A 93 -5.28 15.49 9.46
CA LEU A 93 -4.62 15.82 8.20
C LEU A 93 -5.65 16.24 7.15
N ASN A 94 -5.41 17.37 6.48
CA ASN A 94 -6.28 17.89 5.42
C ASN A 94 -5.89 17.39 4.02
N ARG A 95 -5.02 16.38 3.96
CA ARG A 95 -4.56 15.73 2.73
C ARG A 95 -4.83 14.22 2.81
N ILE A 96 -4.82 13.57 1.67
CA ILE A 96 -4.88 12.12 1.57
C ILE A 96 -3.55 11.67 0.96
N GLU A 97 -2.89 10.75 1.65
CA GLU A 97 -1.59 10.22 1.24
C GLU A 97 -1.49 8.77 1.68
N ALA A 98 -1.23 7.88 0.74
CA ALA A 98 -1.00 6.47 0.98
C ALA A 98 0.48 6.23 1.22
N GLN A 99 0.83 5.48 2.27
CA GLN A 99 2.15 4.86 2.42
C GLN A 99 2.05 3.38 2.07
N PHE A 100 3.10 2.84 1.48
CA PHE A 100 3.18 1.40 1.22
C PHE A 100 4.59 0.88 1.50
N THR A 101 4.70 -0.43 1.68
CA THR A 101 5.98 -1.09 1.92
C THR A 101 6.43 -1.84 0.68
N VAL A 102 7.72 -1.73 0.38
CA VAL A 102 8.37 -2.43 -0.72
C VAL A 102 9.62 -3.13 -0.21
N GLU A 103 9.73 -4.42 -0.52
CA GLU A 103 10.95 -5.19 -0.29
C GLU A 103 11.88 -5.05 -1.50
N ARG A 104 13.13 -4.70 -1.25
CA ARG A 104 14.23 -4.66 -2.22
C ARG A 104 15.41 -5.45 -1.67
N PHE A 105 16.40 -5.70 -2.50
CA PHE A 105 17.63 -6.34 -2.07
C PHE A 105 18.79 -5.36 -2.22
N ILE A 106 19.62 -5.26 -1.17
CA ILE A 106 20.86 -4.50 -1.14
C ILE A 106 21.95 -5.47 -0.71
N ASP A 107 22.97 -5.65 -1.54
CA ASP A 107 24.05 -6.61 -1.30
C ASP A 107 23.50 -8.00 -0.92
N GLU A 108 22.51 -8.47 -1.70
CA GLU A 108 21.78 -9.74 -1.50
C GLU A 108 21.00 -9.84 -0.18
N GLN A 109 20.95 -8.78 0.62
CA GLN A 109 20.18 -8.72 1.87
C GLN A 109 18.84 -8.05 1.67
N PRO A 110 17.74 -8.62 2.24
CA PRO A 110 16.43 -8.00 2.14
C PRO A 110 16.38 -6.68 2.91
N ALA A 111 15.93 -5.64 2.23
CA ALA A 111 15.72 -4.29 2.76
C ALA A 111 14.27 -3.89 2.56
N LEU A 112 13.66 -3.28 3.58
CA LEU A 112 12.32 -2.74 3.48
C LEU A 112 12.38 -1.22 3.30
N PHE A 113 11.69 -0.74 2.26
CA PHE A 113 11.52 0.68 1.97
C PHE A 113 10.07 1.10 2.12
N PHE A 114 9.85 2.39 2.39
CA PHE A 114 8.53 2.99 2.53
C PHE A 114 8.29 3.96 1.37
N GLY A 115 7.38 3.60 0.48
CA GLY A 115 6.93 4.48 -0.60
C GLY A 115 5.72 5.29 -0.19
N ALA A 116 5.47 6.39 -0.89
CA ALA A 116 4.29 7.22 -0.69
C ALA A 116 3.65 7.62 -2.03
N VAL A 117 2.32 7.53 -2.09
CA VAL A 117 1.51 8.08 -3.18
C VAL A 117 0.73 9.27 -2.63
N LYS A 118 1.02 10.46 -3.17
CA LYS A 118 0.35 11.71 -2.76
C LYS A 118 -0.93 11.90 -3.54
N LYS A 119 -2.02 12.31 -2.85
CA LYS A 119 -3.33 12.58 -3.43
C LYS A 119 -3.88 11.44 -4.31
N PRO A 120 -3.85 10.19 -3.85
CA PRO A 120 -4.31 9.05 -4.65
C PRO A 120 -5.81 9.13 -4.99
N ASP A 121 -6.58 9.89 -4.21
CA ASP A 121 -7.99 10.17 -4.48
C ASP A 121 -8.22 10.96 -5.78
N LEU A 122 -7.24 11.79 -6.20
CA LEU A 122 -7.30 12.61 -7.41
C LEU A 122 -6.60 12.00 -8.62
N LYS A 123 -5.72 11.02 -8.41
CA LYS A 123 -4.93 10.40 -9.47
C LYS A 123 -5.69 9.29 -10.20
N PRO A 124 -5.48 9.11 -11.50
CA PRO A 124 -5.87 7.90 -12.22
C PRO A 124 -5.25 6.64 -11.58
N ILE A 125 -5.92 5.49 -11.73
CA ILE A 125 -5.38 4.20 -11.22
C ILE A 125 -4.06 3.85 -11.88
N ILE A 126 -3.90 4.17 -13.17
CA ILE A 126 -2.67 3.95 -13.94
C ILE A 126 -1.50 4.72 -13.31
N GLU A 127 -1.70 6.00 -12.95
CA GLU A 127 -0.65 6.81 -12.32
C GLU A 127 -0.25 6.26 -10.94
N ILE A 128 -1.24 5.89 -10.12
CA ILE A 128 -0.99 5.22 -8.84
C ILE A 128 -0.16 3.95 -9.05
N ASN A 129 -0.54 3.13 -10.04
CA ASN A 129 0.16 1.88 -10.33
C ASN A 129 1.60 2.11 -10.81
N HIS A 130 1.84 3.13 -11.63
CA HIS A 130 3.19 3.52 -12.08
C HIS A 130 4.06 3.93 -10.88
N GLU A 131 3.54 4.73 -9.95
CA GLU A 131 4.27 5.10 -8.74
C GLU A 131 4.61 3.87 -7.89
N LEU A 132 3.66 2.94 -7.69
CA LEU A 132 3.92 1.70 -6.96
C LEU A 132 5.01 0.84 -7.64
N GLN A 133 4.98 0.76 -8.99
CA GLN A 133 5.95 0.00 -9.76
C GLN A 133 7.34 0.63 -9.76
N SER A 134 7.44 1.96 -9.82
CA SER A 134 8.72 2.67 -9.73
C SER A 134 9.48 2.28 -8.45
N TYR A 135 8.82 2.28 -7.30
CA TYR A 135 9.44 1.81 -6.06
C TYR A 135 9.82 0.32 -6.10
N ALA A 136 9.09 -0.50 -6.83
CA ALA A 136 9.35 -1.94 -6.89
C ALA A 136 10.51 -2.31 -7.83
N SER A 137 10.72 -1.56 -8.93
CA SER A 137 11.61 -1.99 -10.02
C SER A 137 12.71 -0.99 -10.38
N ASP A 138 12.51 0.32 -10.18
CA ASP A 138 13.50 1.31 -10.57
C ASP A 138 14.75 1.26 -9.68
N PRO A 139 15.93 1.70 -10.14
CA PRO A 139 17.11 1.81 -9.31
C PRO A 139 16.84 2.64 -8.05
N ILE A 140 17.38 2.22 -6.89
CA ILE A 140 17.14 2.89 -5.60
C ILE A 140 17.52 4.36 -5.67
N GLU A 141 18.59 4.68 -6.37
CA GLU A 141 19.13 6.03 -6.54
C GLU A 141 18.25 6.92 -7.41
N SER A 142 17.40 6.34 -8.26
CA SER A 142 16.47 7.08 -9.12
C SER A 142 15.15 7.42 -8.43
N VAL A 143 14.86 6.80 -7.27
CA VAL A 143 13.67 7.06 -6.46
C VAL A 143 14.06 7.89 -5.24
N PRO A 144 13.79 9.22 -5.24
CA PRO A 144 14.34 10.14 -4.24
C PRO A 144 14.06 9.72 -2.79
N GLN A 145 12.86 9.19 -2.52
CA GLN A 145 12.50 8.74 -1.18
C GLN A 145 13.34 7.53 -0.75
N MET A 146 13.57 6.56 -1.64
CA MET A 146 14.36 5.37 -1.36
C MET A 146 15.85 5.73 -1.18
N GLU A 147 16.37 6.66 -1.98
CA GLU A 147 17.74 7.15 -1.82
C GLU A 147 17.94 7.80 -0.44
N ILE A 148 17.00 8.65 0.00
CA ILE A 148 17.05 9.27 1.33
C ILE A 148 17.04 8.21 2.42
N GLU A 149 16.14 7.23 2.36
CA GLU A 149 16.06 6.13 3.34
C GLU A 149 17.33 5.28 3.35
N HIS A 150 17.87 4.97 2.17
CA HIS A 150 19.12 4.21 2.04
C HIS A 150 20.30 4.96 2.64
N ARG A 151 20.43 6.27 2.37
CA ARG A 151 21.47 7.11 2.99
C ARG A 151 21.28 7.25 4.49
N PHE A 152 20.02 7.42 4.95
CA PHE A 152 19.71 7.53 6.37
C PHE A 152 20.06 6.26 7.15
N SER A 153 19.86 5.08 6.58
CA SER A 153 20.19 3.81 7.22
C SER A 153 21.70 3.64 7.54
N LYS A 154 22.56 4.38 6.85
CA LYS A 154 24.03 4.36 7.04
C LYS A 154 24.51 5.25 8.20
N PHE A 155 23.63 6.12 8.75
CA PHE A 155 24.02 6.94 9.89
C PHE A 155 24.18 6.12 11.18
N PRO A 156 25.04 6.55 12.13
CA PRO A 156 25.16 5.93 13.44
C PRO A 156 23.81 5.87 14.16
N TRP A 157 23.58 4.78 14.90
CA TRP A 157 22.32 4.52 15.60
C TRP A 157 21.80 5.72 16.39
N PHE A 158 22.63 6.38 17.19
CA PHE A 158 22.21 7.52 18.02
C PHE A 158 21.72 8.72 17.19
N VAL A 159 22.31 8.97 16.01
CA VAL A 159 21.86 10.03 15.09
C VAL A 159 20.47 9.72 14.57
N ARG A 160 20.24 8.48 14.13
CA ARG A 160 18.94 8.03 13.64
C ARG A 160 17.87 8.18 14.71
N GLN A 161 18.16 7.74 15.96
CA GLN A 161 17.22 7.86 17.08
C GLN A 161 16.87 9.32 17.40
N ILE A 162 17.82 10.25 17.36
CA ILE A 162 17.58 11.68 17.57
C ILE A 162 16.66 12.23 16.47
N VAL A 163 16.95 11.92 15.21
CA VAL A 163 16.16 12.38 14.04
C VAL A 163 14.72 11.86 14.14
N ILE A 164 14.54 10.57 14.41
CA ILE A 164 13.23 9.94 14.55
C ILE A 164 12.47 10.56 15.75
N PHE A 165 13.13 10.73 16.89
CA PHE A 165 12.53 11.33 18.08
C PHE A 165 12.03 12.76 17.83
N LEU A 166 12.82 13.58 17.13
CA LEU A 166 12.43 14.94 16.75
C LEU A 166 11.32 14.92 15.69
N GLY A 167 11.45 14.07 14.68
CA GLY A 167 10.46 13.90 13.64
C GLY A 167 9.08 13.54 14.19
N MET A 168 9.03 12.70 15.23
CA MET A 168 7.76 12.33 15.87
C MET A 168 7.13 13.45 16.70
N ARG A 169 7.93 14.39 17.20
CA ARG A 169 7.46 15.47 18.10
C ARG A 169 7.19 16.78 17.42
N ILE A 170 7.89 17.08 16.34
CA ILE A 170 7.74 18.33 15.60
C ILE A 170 6.72 18.10 14.48
N PRO A 171 5.49 18.67 14.57
CA PRO A 171 4.42 18.38 13.61
C PRO A 171 4.83 18.63 12.16
N LYS A 172 5.60 19.68 11.89
CA LYS A 172 6.06 20.00 10.52
C LYS A 172 6.94 18.89 9.93
N ILE A 173 7.91 18.38 10.70
CA ILE A 173 8.82 17.31 10.28
C ILE A 173 8.03 16.00 10.13
N ARG A 174 7.15 15.70 11.10
CA ARG A 174 6.29 14.50 11.02
C ARG A 174 5.40 14.52 9.79
N LEU A 175 4.82 15.67 9.44
CA LEU A 175 3.98 15.82 8.27
C LEU A 175 4.76 15.67 6.95
N GLU A 176 6.01 16.06 6.93
CA GLU A 176 6.85 15.97 5.73
C GLU A 176 7.31 14.54 5.46
N TYR A 177 7.74 13.81 6.49
CA TYR A 177 8.37 12.49 6.35
C TYR A 177 7.48 11.31 6.77
N MET A 178 6.44 11.54 7.58
CA MET A 178 5.53 10.52 8.09
C MET A 178 4.06 10.97 8.00
N GLY A 179 3.74 11.75 6.99
CA GLY A 179 2.43 12.39 6.85
C GLY A 179 1.40 11.57 6.10
N ALA A 180 1.65 10.30 5.88
CA ALA A 180 0.67 9.40 5.27
C ALA A 180 -0.58 9.27 6.16
N THR A 181 -1.73 9.21 5.51
CA THR A 181 -3.03 9.11 6.18
C THR A 181 -3.49 7.66 6.34
N PHE A 182 -2.99 6.79 5.48
CA PHE A 182 -3.16 5.34 5.61
C PHE A 182 -1.94 4.61 5.05
N GLY A 183 -1.71 3.40 5.55
CA GLY A 183 -0.66 2.52 5.08
C GLY A 183 -1.22 1.29 4.38
N VAL A 184 -0.48 0.75 3.42
CA VAL A 184 -0.79 -0.51 2.73
C VAL A 184 0.44 -1.39 2.71
N SER A 185 0.29 -2.62 3.19
CA SER A 185 1.32 -3.67 3.09
C SER A 185 0.72 -4.88 2.41
N SER A 186 1.26 -5.27 1.25
CA SER A 186 0.74 -6.39 0.45
C SER A 186 1.70 -7.55 0.44
N LEU A 187 1.25 -8.69 0.96
CA LEU A 187 1.96 -9.97 0.92
C LEU A 187 1.21 -11.05 0.13
N GLY A 188 0.18 -10.66 -0.63
CA GLY A 188 -0.62 -11.59 -1.41
C GLY A 188 0.19 -12.41 -2.42
N LYS A 189 1.24 -11.83 -3.01
CA LYS A 189 2.16 -12.53 -3.92
C LYS A 189 2.89 -13.73 -3.30
N TYR A 190 2.96 -13.78 -1.97
CA TYR A 190 3.56 -14.89 -1.22
C TYR A 190 2.52 -15.90 -0.69
N GLY A 191 1.25 -15.80 -1.12
CA GLY A 191 0.17 -16.67 -0.63
C GLY A 191 -0.26 -16.35 0.82
N CYS A 192 0.16 -15.20 1.35
CA CYS A 192 -0.23 -14.79 2.69
C CYS A 192 -1.72 -14.42 2.71
N ARG A 193 -2.47 -15.03 3.61
CA ARG A 193 -3.92 -14.76 3.76
C ARG A 193 -4.15 -13.52 4.62
N ASN A 194 -3.58 -13.49 5.80
CA ASN A 194 -3.77 -12.41 6.77
C ASN A 194 -2.44 -12.06 7.43
N MET A 195 -2.22 -10.79 7.67
CA MET A 195 -1.07 -10.27 8.41
C MET A 195 -1.52 -9.14 9.33
N ILE A 196 -0.93 -9.07 10.51
CA ILE A 196 -1.05 -7.92 11.41
C ILE A 196 0.30 -7.23 11.42
N SER A 197 0.34 -5.98 10.95
CA SER A 197 1.57 -5.19 10.90
C SER A 197 1.52 -4.07 11.93
N PRO A 198 2.58 -3.88 12.72
CA PRO A 198 2.70 -2.68 13.54
C PRO A 198 2.79 -1.45 12.65
N SER A 199 2.22 -0.32 13.09
CA SER A 199 2.21 0.92 12.32
C SER A 199 2.24 2.15 13.21
N VAL A 200 2.86 3.22 12.70
CA VAL A 200 2.78 4.59 13.25
C VAL A 200 1.62 5.39 12.65
N ILE A 201 0.98 4.85 11.62
CA ILE A 201 -0.16 5.43 10.90
C ILE A 201 -1.43 4.92 11.55
N THR A 202 -2.43 5.79 11.69
CA THR A 202 -3.70 5.46 12.35
C THR A 202 -4.45 4.30 11.69
N SER A 203 -4.36 4.18 10.34
CA SER A 203 -5.03 3.12 9.58
C SER A 203 -4.01 2.38 8.72
N MET A 204 -3.75 1.10 9.04
CA MET A 204 -2.82 0.25 8.29
C MET A 204 -3.57 -0.94 7.70
N PHE A 205 -3.59 -1.01 6.38
CA PHE A 205 -4.20 -2.11 5.64
C PHE A 205 -3.15 -3.15 5.28
N CYS A 206 -3.41 -4.38 5.70
CA CYS A 206 -2.61 -5.54 5.30
C CYS A 206 -3.40 -6.35 4.29
N VAL A 207 -2.84 -6.47 3.08
CA VAL A 207 -3.49 -7.02 1.90
C VAL A 207 -2.98 -8.45 1.69
N GLY A 208 -3.87 -9.41 1.83
CA GLY A 208 -3.60 -10.81 1.57
C GLY A 208 -3.71 -11.17 0.08
N GLU A 209 -3.71 -12.47 -0.20
CA GLU A 209 -3.94 -12.98 -1.57
C GLU A 209 -5.41 -12.79 -1.99
N VAL A 210 -5.63 -12.51 -3.28
CA VAL A 210 -6.93 -12.71 -3.93
C VAL A 210 -6.97 -14.14 -4.43
N LYS A 211 -7.93 -14.93 -3.95
CA LYS A 211 -8.04 -16.35 -4.28
C LYS A 211 -9.48 -16.76 -4.45
N ASP A 212 -9.71 -17.63 -5.42
CA ASP A 212 -11.01 -18.27 -5.61
C ASP A 212 -11.41 -19.10 -4.39
N ARG A 213 -12.56 -18.77 -3.79
CA ARG A 213 -13.08 -19.43 -2.59
C ARG A 213 -14.57 -19.74 -2.75
N PRO A 214 -15.05 -20.85 -2.16
CA PRO A 214 -16.47 -21.10 -2.06
C PRO A 214 -17.09 -20.12 -1.07
N VAL A 215 -18.13 -19.42 -1.53
CA VAL A 215 -18.94 -18.49 -0.71
C VAL A 215 -20.43 -18.79 -0.90
N ALA A 216 -21.23 -18.50 0.11
CA ALA A 216 -22.68 -18.64 0.02
C ALA A 216 -23.29 -17.32 -0.52
N VAL A 217 -23.96 -17.38 -1.66
CA VAL A 217 -24.70 -16.27 -2.26
C VAL A 217 -26.11 -16.77 -2.57
N ASP A 218 -27.13 -16.09 -2.03
CA ASP A 218 -28.55 -16.43 -2.21
C ASP A 218 -28.87 -17.90 -1.92
N GLY A 219 -28.22 -18.48 -0.89
CA GLY A 219 -28.42 -19.84 -0.45
C GLY A 219 -27.69 -20.90 -1.30
N GLN A 220 -26.90 -20.49 -2.30
CA GLN A 220 -26.08 -21.38 -3.14
C GLN A 220 -24.59 -21.18 -2.87
N VAL A 221 -23.80 -22.25 -3.03
CA VAL A 221 -22.34 -22.14 -2.97
C VAL A 221 -21.81 -21.79 -4.36
N VAL A 222 -21.15 -20.64 -4.45
CA VAL A 222 -20.49 -20.16 -5.68
C VAL A 222 -19.01 -19.95 -5.43
N ILE A 223 -18.21 -20.00 -6.49
CA ILE A 223 -16.77 -19.69 -6.42
C ILE A 223 -16.58 -18.24 -6.81
N GLN A 224 -15.93 -17.46 -5.93
CA GLN A 224 -15.63 -16.05 -6.16
C GLN A 224 -14.18 -15.71 -5.78
N PRO A 225 -13.55 -14.72 -6.45
CA PRO A 225 -12.25 -14.19 -6.07
C PRO A 225 -12.37 -13.37 -4.78
N ILE A 226 -11.87 -13.91 -3.70
CA ILE A 226 -11.95 -13.30 -2.36
C ILE A 226 -10.59 -12.74 -1.95
N LEU A 227 -10.58 -11.44 -1.63
CA LEU A 227 -9.46 -10.76 -0.99
C LEU A 227 -9.60 -10.86 0.53
N SER A 228 -8.57 -11.33 1.22
CA SER A 228 -8.47 -11.13 2.65
C SER A 228 -7.81 -9.79 2.96
N LEU A 229 -8.53 -8.91 3.63
CA LEU A 229 -8.09 -7.57 4.02
C LEU A 229 -8.12 -7.43 5.55
N VAL A 230 -7.03 -6.93 6.11
CA VAL A 230 -6.93 -6.65 7.54
C VAL A 230 -6.72 -5.15 7.73
N LEU A 231 -7.54 -4.51 8.55
CA LEU A 231 -7.33 -3.14 9.01
C LEU A 231 -6.82 -3.18 10.45
N ASN A 232 -5.57 -2.74 10.66
CA ASN A 232 -5.04 -2.40 11.98
C ASN A 232 -5.20 -0.89 12.19
N PHE A 233 -5.74 -0.47 13.33
CA PHE A 233 -5.92 0.93 13.61
C PHE A 233 -5.59 1.30 15.06
N ASP A 234 -5.24 2.56 15.29
CA ASP A 234 -4.96 3.09 16.62
C ASP A 234 -6.28 3.42 17.33
N HIS A 235 -6.63 2.59 18.33
CA HIS A 235 -7.90 2.71 19.06
C HIS A 235 -8.00 3.95 19.96
N ARG A 236 -6.89 4.69 20.13
CA ARG A 236 -6.92 6.03 20.79
C ARG A 236 -7.53 7.11 19.88
N VAL A 237 -7.57 6.85 18.58
CA VAL A 237 -7.99 7.82 17.54
C VAL A 237 -9.29 7.40 16.90
N LEU A 238 -9.48 6.09 16.67
CA LEU A 238 -10.58 5.55 15.90
C LEU A 238 -11.30 4.47 16.67
N ASP A 239 -12.61 4.60 16.81
CA ASP A 239 -13.46 3.58 17.41
C ASP A 239 -13.81 2.47 16.44
N GLY A 240 -14.05 1.25 16.95
CA GLY A 240 -14.34 0.09 16.15
C GLY A 240 -15.52 0.28 15.18
N ALA A 241 -16.60 0.95 15.61
CA ALA A 241 -17.74 1.23 14.75
C ALA A 241 -17.39 2.21 13.61
N ALA A 242 -16.55 3.22 13.88
CA ALA A 242 -16.08 4.15 12.85
C ALA A 242 -15.14 3.45 11.87
N ALA A 243 -14.23 2.59 12.36
CA ALA A 243 -13.37 1.76 11.53
C ALA A 243 -14.19 0.81 10.64
N ALA A 244 -15.20 0.15 11.18
CA ALA A 244 -16.07 -0.74 10.42
C ALA A 244 -16.85 -0.01 9.32
N ARG A 245 -17.43 1.16 9.59
CA ARG A 245 -18.10 1.99 8.56
C ARG A 245 -17.12 2.40 7.44
N PHE A 246 -15.90 2.77 7.80
CA PHE A 246 -14.88 3.11 6.83
C PHE A 246 -14.56 1.93 5.89
N VAL A 247 -14.35 0.73 6.44
CA VAL A 247 -14.10 -0.45 5.61
C VAL A 247 -15.34 -0.83 4.79
N THR A 248 -16.55 -0.69 5.35
CA THR A 248 -17.78 -0.92 4.58
C THR A 248 -17.87 -0.04 3.33
N ASP A 249 -17.48 1.22 3.41
CA ASP A 249 -17.48 2.10 2.24
C ASP A 249 -16.37 1.72 1.24
N ILE A 250 -15.21 1.25 1.71
CA ILE A 250 -14.16 0.68 0.82
C ILE A 250 -14.70 -0.55 0.09
N ILE A 251 -15.41 -1.45 0.78
CA ILE A 251 -16.02 -2.65 0.18
C ILE A 251 -17.01 -2.25 -0.91
N LYS A 252 -17.92 -1.30 -0.65
CA LYS A 252 -18.86 -0.81 -1.65
C LYS A 252 -18.15 -0.27 -2.91
N LEU A 253 -17.06 0.47 -2.73
CA LEU A 253 -16.26 0.98 -3.84
C LEU A 253 -15.66 -0.17 -4.67
N LEU A 254 -15.09 -1.19 -4.01
CA LEU A 254 -14.50 -2.35 -4.67
C LEU A 254 -15.54 -3.26 -5.35
N GLN A 255 -16.80 -3.19 -4.94
CA GLN A 255 -17.94 -3.94 -5.48
C GLN A 255 -18.79 -3.15 -6.50
N GLY A 256 -18.25 -2.08 -7.08
CA GLY A 256 -18.88 -1.32 -8.16
C GLY A 256 -18.91 0.19 -7.96
N GLY A 257 -18.95 0.67 -6.73
CA GLY A 257 -19.01 2.13 -6.45
C GLY A 257 -17.82 2.94 -6.95
N LEU A 258 -16.70 2.28 -7.30
CA LEU A 258 -15.54 2.94 -7.87
C LEU A 258 -15.74 3.37 -9.33
N GLU A 259 -16.75 2.81 -10.03
CA GLU A 259 -17.01 3.06 -11.45
C GLU A 259 -17.17 4.55 -11.77
N GLU A 260 -17.91 5.29 -10.94
CA GLU A 260 -18.11 6.75 -11.13
C GLU A 260 -16.79 7.54 -11.12
N TYR A 261 -15.80 7.07 -10.37
CA TYR A 261 -14.52 7.75 -10.19
C TYR A 261 -13.48 7.42 -11.25
N VAL A 262 -13.69 6.33 -12.00
CA VAL A 262 -12.74 5.84 -13.03
C VAL A 262 -13.35 5.81 -14.43
N LYS A 263 -14.59 6.26 -14.59
CA LYS A 263 -15.35 6.23 -15.86
C LYS A 263 -14.60 6.88 -17.01
N ASP A 264 -14.08 8.08 -16.80
CA ASP A 264 -13.38 8.83 -17.84
C ASP A 264 -12.04 8.15 -18.21
N GLU A 265 -11.36 7.59 -17.22
CA GLU A 265 -10.13 6.82 -17.42
C GLU A 265 -10.40 5.55 -18.23
N VAL A 266 -11.44 4.79 -17.89
CA VAL A 266 -11.82 3.57 -18.62
C VAL A 266 -12.30 3.88 -20.04
N ASN A 267 -13.04 4.97 -20.26
CA ASN A 267 -13.48 5.39 -21.59
C ASN A 267 -12.30 5.76 -22.49
N SER A 268 -11.32 6.49 -21.96
CA SER A 268 -10.11 6.86 -22.72
C SER A 268 -9.28 5.64 -23.16
N LEU A 269 -9.30 4.55 -22.39
CA LEU A 269 -8.67 3.27 -22.75
C LEU A 269 -9.39 2.59 -23.93
N ALA A 270 -10.72 2.66 -23.96
CA ALA A 270 -11.51 2.08 -25.06
C ALA A 270 -11.26 2.82 -26.37
N ASP A 271 -11.13 4.15 -26.34
CA ASP A 271 -10.87 4.98 -27.52
C ASP A 271 -9.46 4.75 -28.10
N SER A 272 -8.44 4.58 -27.24
CA SER A 272 -7.08 4.29 -27.67
C SER A 272 -6.95 2.93 -28.35
N ASN A 273 -7.62 1.89 -27.85
CA ASN A 273 -7.65 0.56 -28.46
C ASN A 273 -8.34 0.53 -29.83
N SER A 274 -9.38 1.36 -30.03
CA SER A 274 -10.08 1.46 -31.32
C SER A 274 -9.23 2.15 -32.38
N GLN A 275 -8.38 3.10 -32.02
CA GLN A 275 -7.44 3.77 -32.92
C GLN A 275 -6.27 2.85 -33.33
N ASP A 276 -5.71 2.10 -32.40
CA ASP A 276 -4.61 1.15 -32.66
C ASP A 276 -5.07 -0.03 -33.55
N SER A 277 -6.28 -0.56 -33.33
CA SER A 277 -6.83 -1.62 -34.17
C SER A 277 -7.11 -1.13 -35.59
N ASN A 278 -7.59 0.10 -35.79
CA ASN A 278 -7.80 0.71 -37.09
C ASN A 278 -6.49 1.01 -37.84
N SER A 279 -5.44 1.48 -37.13
CA SER A 279 -4.13 1.72 -37.71
C SER A 279 -3.44 0.41 -38.16
N GLN A 280 -3.56 -0.66 -37.37
CA GLN A 280 -3.03 -1.98 -37.73
C GLN A 280 -3.81 -2.64 -38.89
N ALA A 281 -5.12 -2.47 -38.96
CA ALA A 281 -5.94 -2.94 -40.08
C ALA A 281 -5.57 -2.20 -41.36
N SER A 282 -5.39 -0.87 -41.31
CA SER A 282 -4.96 -0.04 -42.45
C SER A 282 -3.54 -0.39 -42.92
N ALA A 283 -2.60 -0.64 -41.99
CA ALA A 283 -1.25 -1.06 -42.32
C ALA A 283 -1.19 -2.47 -42.99
N LYS A 284 -2.03 -3.42 -42.49
CA LYS A 284 -2.15 -4.73 -43.12
C LYS A 284 -2.79 -4.67 -44.53
N ALA A 285 -3.79 -3.82 -44.73
CA ALA A 285 -4.42 -3.64 -46.02
C ALA A 285 -3.45 -3.05 -47.05
N LEU A 286 -2.57 -2.12 -46.65
CA LEU A 286 -1.51 -1.55 -47.48
C LEU A 286 -0.40 -2.55 -47.82
N GLN A 287 -0.09 -3.48 -46.94
CA GLN A 287 0.90 -4.57 -47.22
C GLN A 287 0.36 -5.67 -48.13
N GLN A 288 -0.95 -5.86 -48.21
CA GLN A 288 -1.57 -6.84 -49.13
C GLN A 288 -1.87 -6.29 -50.53
N ALA A 289 -1.75 -4.97 -50.70
CA ALA A 289 -1.98 -4.27 -51.99
C ALA A 289 -0.69 -4.00 -52.79
N ASN A 290 0.48 -4.34 -52.23
CA ASN A 290 1.79 -4.30 -52.93
C ASN A 290 2.29 -5.73 -53.15
#